data_7e3a162bbdfafa7f8bf37fc953e0d1ce
#
_entry.id   7e3a162bbdfafa7f8bf37fc953e0d1ce
#
_cell.length_a   1.000
_cell.length_b   1.000
_cell.length_c   1.000
_cell.angle_alpha   90.00
_cell.angle_beta   90.00
_cell.angle_gamma   90.00
#
_symmetry.space_group_name_H-M   'P 1'
#
loop_
_entity.id
_entity.type
_entity.pdbx_description
1 polymer ?
#
loop_
_entity_poly.entity_id
_entity_poly.type
_entity_poly.pdbx_seq_one_letter_code
_entity_poly.pdbx_strand_id
1 'polypeptide(L)'
;EISLGLVGSEMCIRDRAGIESPGLTSAPAIGEYVARIVKNIYPAERKTDFIDSRKGIPSMALATEEEREALIRENPAFANVICRCELVTEGEILEAIHRPVGATTLDGVKRRTRAGMGRCQAGFCSPKTLEILSRELHLDLAQITKEGTGSEILTGKNKDTAPGEGGTWKRTQAPVGKEALHE
;
A
#
# COMPACT_ATOMS: atom_id res chain seq x y z
N GLU A 1 2.84 -19.76 -26.79
CA GLU A 1 3.80 -20.24 -25.76
C GLU A 1 3.82 -19.22 -24.64
N ILE A 2 3.20 -19.56 -23.51
CA ILE A 2 3.35 -18.76 -22.29
C ILE A 2 4.71 -19.12 -21.72
N SER A 3 5.69 -18.27 -21.95
CA SER A 3 7.01 -18.42 -21.34
C SER A 3 6.82 -18.39 -19.80
N LEU A 4 7.12 -19.49 -19.14
CA LEU A 4 7.12 -19.63 -17.67
C LEU A 4 8.27 -18.86 -16.99
N GLY A 5 8.74 -17.81 -17.62
CA GLY A 5 9.72 -16.91 -17.08
C GLY A 5 9.12 -15.96 -16.07
N LEU A 6 9.27 -16.28 -14.81
CA LEU A 6 9.28 -15.38 -13.66
C LEU A 6 8.15 -14.35 -13.54
N VAL A 7 7.30 -14.67 -12.62
CA VAL A 7 6.38 -13.78 -11.92
C VAL A 7 7.19 -12.73 -11.14
N GLY A 8 7.61 -11.67 -11.80
CA GLY A 8 8.47 -10.64 -11.20
C GLY A 8 7.73 -9.40 -10.73
N SER A 9 6.63 -9.04 -11.38
CA SER A 9 5.79 -7.91 -10.96
C SER A 9 4.36 -8.10 -11.47
N GLU A 10 3.40 -7.46 -10.81
CA GLU A 10 1.99 -7.47 -11.26
C GLU A 10 1.84 -6.98 -12.70
N MET A 11 2.71 -6.07 -13.12
CA MET A 11 2.76 -5.55 -14.48
C MET A 11 3.18 -6.65 -15.46
N CYS A 12 4.18 -7.47 -15.11
CA CYS A 12 4.61 -8.60 -15.94
C CYS A 12 3.55 -9.68 -16.09
N ILE A 13 2.74 -9.93 -15.07
CA ILE A 13 1.61 -10.88 -15.16
C ILE A 13 0.57 -10.36 -16.14
N ARG A 14 0.22 -9.09 -16.05
CA ARG A 14 -0.75 -8.45 -16.94
C ARG A 14 -0.30 -8.49 -18.39
N ASP A 15 0.91 -8.06 -18.64
CA ASP A 15 1.46 -7.97 -19.99
C ASP A 15 1.61 -9.35 -20.65
N ARG A 16 2.02 -10.35 -19.87
CA ARG A 16 2.21 -11.71 -20.38
C ARG A 16 0.92 -12.47 -20.61
N ALA A 17 -0.12 -12.19 -19.84
CA ALA A 17 -1.44 -12.77 -20.06
C ALA A 17 -2.22 -12.02 -21.15
N GLY A 18 -1.74 -10.89 -21.63
CA GLY A 18 -2.44 -10.05 -22.61
C GLY A 18 -3.76 -9.47 -22.09
N ILE A 19 -3.93 -9.40 -20.77
CA ILE A 19 -5.14 -8.87 -20.14
C ILE A 19 -4.95 -7.37 -19.92
N GLU A 20 -5.32 -6.60 -20.93
CA GLU A 20 -5.34 -5.14 -20.87
C GLU A 20 -6.73 -4.63 -20.45
N SER A 21 -7.15 -3.50 -20.98
CA SER A 21 -8.51 -3.01 -20.78
C SER A 21 -9.54 -3.93 -21.52
N PRO A 22 -10.62 -4.33 -20.88
CA PRO A 22 -11.17 -3.97 -19.56
C PRO A 22 -10.81 -4.96 -18.43
N GLY A 23 -9.55 -5.29 -18.24
CA GLY A 23 -9.08 -6.34 -17.33
C GLY A 23 -9.63 -6.23 -15.90
N LEU A 24 -9.67 -5.03 -15.32
CA LEU A 24 -10.18 -4.83 -13.97
C LEU A 24 -11.68 -5.17 -13.87
N THR A 25 -12.47 -4.75 -14.85
CA THR A 25 -13.91 -5.00 -14.88
C THR A 25 -14.23 -6.50 -15.11
N SER A 26 -13.41 -7.18 -15.91
CA SER A 26 -13.58 -8.60 -16.20
C SER A 26 -12.91 -9.53 -15.18
N ALA A 27 -12.13 -8.99 -14.22
CA ALA A 27 -11.40 -9.78 -13.24
C ALA A 27 -12.26 -10.80 -12.47
N PRO A 28 -13.49 -10.50 -12.03
CA PRO A 28 -14.33 -11.49 -11.36
C PRO A 28 -14.65 -12.69 -12.25
N ALA A 29 -15.07 -12.45 -13.50
CA ALA A 29 -15.38 -13.52 -14.46
C ALA A 29 -14.15 -14.35 -14.84
N ILE A 30 -12.99 -13.69 -15.03
CA ILE A 30 -11.72 -14.35 -15.26
C ILE A 30 -11.35 -15.23 -14.06
N GLY A 31 -11.53 -14.71 -12.84
CA GLY A 31 -11.27 -15.45 -11.60
C GLY A 31 -12.11 -16.72 -11.49
N GLU A 32 -13.39 -16.64 -11.79
CA GLU A 32 -14.29 -17.81 -11.82
C GLU A 32 -13.88 -18.83 -12.90
N TYR A 33 -13.49 -18.36 -14.07
CA TYR A 33 -13.04 -19.21 -15.17
C TYR A 33 -11.75 -19.96 -14.80
N VAL A 34 -10.75 -19.24 -14.27
CA VAL A 34 -9.50 -19.84 -13.83
C VAL A 34 -9.71 -20.80 -12.66
N ALA A 35 -10.57 -20.45 -11.69
CA ALA A 35 -10.90 -21.32 -10.58
C ALA A 35 -11.51 -22.66 -11.06
N ARG A 36 -12.34 -22.65 -12.10
CA ARG A 36 -12.89 -23.89 -12.72
C ARG A 36 -11.78 -24.74 -13.34
N ILE A 37 -10.85 -24.10 -14.07
CA ILE A 37 -9.70 -24.82 -14.67
C ILE A 37 -8.86 -25.48 -13.57
N VAL A 38 -8.49 -24.73 -12.54
CA VAL A 38 -7.68 -25.22 -11.43
C VAL A 38 -8.37 -26.38 -10.71
N LYS A 39 -9.69 -26.26 -10.47
CA LYS A 39 -10.49 -27.28 -9.80
C LYS A 39 -10.56 -28.60 -10.58
N ASN A 40 -10.52 -28.53 -11.91
CA ASN A 40 -10.49 -29.72 -12.77
C ASN A 40 -9.11 -30.43 -12.77
N ILE A 41 -8.04 -29.66 -12.59
CA ILE A 41 -6.66 -30.17 -12.55
C ILE A 41 -6.29 -30.65 -11.15
N TYR A 42 -6.69 -29.87 -10.13
CA TYR A 42 -6.39 -30.12 -8.73
C TYR A 42 -7.68 -30.05 -7.89
N PRO A 43 -8.27 -31.17 -7.54
CA PRO A 43 -9.45 -31.21 -6.68
C PRO A 43 -9.07 -30.80 -5.26
N ALA A 44 -9.28 -29.54 -4.95
CA ALA A 44 -9.06 -28.98 -3.62
C ALA A 44 -10.34 -29.05 -2.79
N GLU A 45 -10.22 -29.44 -1.54
CA GLU A 45 -11.31 -29.36 -0.58
C GLU A 45 -11.59 -27.91 -0.17
N ARG A 46 -12.86 -27.59 0.06
CA ARG A 46 -13.27 -26.28 0.53
C ARG A 46 -12.85 -26.11 1.99
N LYS A 47 -12.18 -25.00 2.33
CA LYS A 47 -11.89 -24.65 3.72
C LYS A 47 -13.20 -24.50 4.50
N THR A 48 -13.26 -25.08 5.69
CA THR A 48 -14.42 -25.00 6.58
C THR A 48 -14.55 -23.62 7.23
N ASP A 49 -13.43 -22.94 7.42
CA ASP A 49 -13.28 -21.62 8.05
C ASP A 49 -12.99 -20.50 7.04
N PHE A 50 -13.46 -20.66 5.81
CA PHE A 50 -13.23 -19.69 4.75
C PHE A 50 -13.98 -18.38 5.03
N ILE A 51 -13.24 -17.27 5.13
CA ILE A 51 -13.78 -15.93 5.26
C ILE A 51 -14.01 -15.39 3.85
N ASP A 52 -15.27 -15.30 3.44
CA ASP A 52 -15.70 -14.87 2.10
C ASP A 52 -15.95 -13.37 1.97
N SER A 53 -15.99 -12.67 3.08
CA SER A 53 -16.26 -11.24 3.13
C SER A 53 -15.24 -10.48 3.97
N ARG A 54 -15.01 -9.23 3.63
CA ARG A 54 -14.13 -8.32 4.37
C ARG A 54 -14.84 -6.97 4.57
N LYS A 55 -14.81 -6.46 5.80
CA LYS A 55 -15.27 -5.09 6.07
C LYS A 55 -14.41 -4.09 5.29
N GLY A 56 -15.04 -3.12 4.66
CA GLY A 56 -14.37 -1.95 4.07
C GLY A 56 -13.68 -1.12 5.15
N ILE A 57 -12.79 -0.23 4.73
CA ILE A 57 -12.30 0.83 5.62
C ILE A 57 -13.44 1.81 5.81
N PRO A 58 -13.83 2.16 7.05
CA PRO A 58 -14.84 3.18 7.30
C PRO A 58 -14.41 4.51 6.65
N SER A 59 -15.34 5.24 6.06
CA SER A 59 -15.04 6.55 5.48
C SER A 59 -15.70 7.65 6.31
N MET A 60 -14.90 8.42 7.03
CA MET A 60 -15.39 9.55 7.81
C MET A 60 -16.02 10.64 6.95
N ALA A 61 -15.58 10.76 5.69
CA ALA A 61 -16.16 11.72 4.74
C ALA A 61 -17.60 11.37 4.33
N LEU A 62 -17.93 10.08 4.28
CA LEU A 62 -19.22 9.57 3.82
C LEU A 62 -20.15 9.17 4.98
N ALA A 63 -19.61 8.99 6.19
CA ALA A 63 -20.37 8.56 7.37
C ALA A 63 -21.37 9.64 7.82
N THR A 64 -22.50 9.19 8.36
CA THR A 64 -23.46 10.05 9.07
C THR A 64 -22.87 10.59 10.37
N GLU A 65 -23.54 11.53 11.02
CA GLU A 65 -23.05 12.10 12.29
C GLU A 65 -23.00 11.04 13.39
N GLU A 66 -24.03 10.22 13.48
CA GLU A 66 -24.12 9.12 14.46
C GLU A 66 -23.02 8.07 14.24
N GLU A 67 -22.74 7.73 12.97
CA GLU A 67 -21.66 6.81 12.60
C GLU A 67 -20.29 7.38 12.95
N ARG A 68 -20.05 8.67 12.70
CA ARG A 68 -18.81 9.36 13.08
C ARG A 68 -18.60 9.35 14.59
N GLU A 69 -19.62 9.67 15.37
CA GLU A 69 -19.56 9.63 16.82
C GLU A 69 -19.27 8.22 17.33
N ALA A 70 -19.89 7.20 16.74
CA ALA A 70 -19.64 5.80 17.10
C ALA A 70 -18.19 5.40 16.81
N LEU A 71 -17.67 5.72 15.62
CA LEU A 71 -16.28 5.45 15.24
C LEU A 71 -15.28 6.16 16.15
N ILE A 72 -15.51 7.43 16.48
CA ILE A 72 -14.64 8.21 17.39
C ILE A 72 -14.67 7.63 18.81
N ARG A 73 -15.84 7.17 19.26
CA ARG A 73 -15.98 6.55 20.59
C ARG A 73 -15.23 5.22 20.66
N GLU A 74 -15.27 4.44 19.59
CA GLU A 74 -14.54 3.16 19.48
C GLU A 74 -13.03 3.39 19.39
N ASN A 75 -12.61 4.32 18.53
CA ASN A 75 -11.20 4.67 18.35
C ASN A 75 -11.02 6.18 18.14
N PRO A 76 -10.45 6.91 19.12
CA PRO A 76 -10.24 8.35 19.05
C PRO A 76 -9.40 8.82 17.84
N ALA A 77 -8.63 7.93 17.20
CA ALA A 77 -7.86 8.26 16.00
C ALA A 77 -8.75 8.70 14.82
N PHE A 78 -10.04 8.30 14.82
CA PHE A 78 -11.00 8.79 13.83
C PHE A 78 -11.36 10.27 13.99
N ALA A 79 -11.07 10.89 15.13
CA ALA A 79 -11.26 12.34 15.33
C ALA A 79 -10.10 13.16 14.72
N ASN A 80 -8.95 12.55 14.46
CA ASN A 80 -7.75 13.25 13.97
C ASN A 80 -7.71 13.29 12.44
N VAL A 81 -8.05 14.42 11.83
CA VAL A 81 -8.03 14.58 10.36
C VAL A 81 -6.59 14.82 9.88
N ILE A 82 -6.07 13.88 9.12
CA ILE A 82 -4.72 13.93 8.51
C ILE A 82 -4.77 14.57 7.12
N CYS A 83 -5.63 14.09 6.25
CA CYS A 83 -5.80 14.66 4.90
C CYS A 83 -7.06 15.52 4.85
N ARG A 84 -6.89 16.84 4.86
CA ARG A 84 -8.02 17.79 4.83
C ARG A 84 -8.71 17.87 3.48
N CYS A 85 -7.99 17.61 2.38
CA CYS A 85 -8.57 17.67 1.04
C CYS A 85 -9.57 16.53 0.77
N GLU A 86 -9.31 15.34 1.32
CA GLU A 86 -10.12 14.13 1.15
C GLU A 86 -10.83 13.74 2.45
N LEU A 87 -10.68 14.54 3.52
CA LEU A 87 -11.26 14.30 4.86
C LEU A 87 -10.88 12.93 5.45
N VAL A 88 -9.67 12.46 5.18
CA VAL A 88 -9.18 11.19 5.69
C VAL A 88 -8.55 11.37 7.07
N THR A 89 -8.95 10.53 8.01
CA THR A 89 -8.52 10.56 9.41
C THR A 89 -7.37 9.60 9.68
N GLU A 90 -6.72 9.74 10.82
CA GLU A 90 -5.71 8.80 11.31
C GLU A 90 -6.28 7.39 11.48
N GLY A 91 -7.52 7.27 11.99
CA GLY A 91 -8.20 5.99 12.15
C GLY A 91 -8.32 5.23 10.83
N GLU A 92 -8.69 5.91 9.73
CA GLU A 92 -8.76 5.30 8.40
C GLU A 92 -7.36 4.85 7.89
N ILE A 93 -6.32 5.63 8.20
CA ILE A 93 -4.94 5.27 7.85
C ILE A 93 -4.47 4.05 8.64
N LEU A 94 -4.77 3.99 9.94
CA LEU A 94 -4.46 2.83 10.79
C LEU A 94 -5.16 1.56 10.28
N GLU A 95 -6.44 1.66 9.94
CA GLU A 95 -7.18 0.56 9.31
C GLU A 95 -6.52 0.10 8.00
N ALA A 96 -6.01 1.03 7.19
CA ALA A 96 -5.31 0.69 5.95
C ALA A 96 -3.98 -0.02 6.20
N ILE A 97 -3.30 0.26 7.30
CA ILE A 97 -2.01 -0.34 7.67
C ILE A 97 -2.21 -1.73 8.28
N HIS A 98 -3.12 -1.86 9.24
CA HIS A 98 -3.26 -3.07 10.05
C HIS A 98 -4.10 -4.19 9.43
N ARG A 99 -4.81 -3.92 8.35
CA ARG A 99 -5.61 -4.94 7.67
C ARG A 99 -4.74 -6.00 6.97
N PRO A 100 -5.26 -7.20 6.69
CA PRO A 100 -4.56 -8.17 5.86
C PRO A 100 -4.13 -7.56 4.53
N VAL A 101 -2.86 -7.75 4.15
CA VAL A 101 -2.21 -7.04 3.04
C VAL A 101 -2.27 -5.52 3.27
N GLY A 102 -1.76 -5.08 4.42
CA GLY A 102 -1.78 -3.69 4.85
C GLY A 102 -0.90 -2.79 3.99
N ALA A 103 -1.09 -1.48 4.15
CA ALA A 103 -0.27 -0.48 3.52
C ALA A 103 1.09 -0.35 4.23
N THR A 104 2.18 -0.44 3.49
CA THR A 104 3.54 -0.26 4.00
C THR A 104 4.25 0.95 3.37
N THR A 105 3.58 1.67 2.47
CA THR A 105 4.12 2.80 1.73
C THR A 105 3.09 3.94 1.68
N LEU A 106 3.53 5.14 1.35
CA LEU A 106 2.63 6.29 1.21
C LEU A 106 1.57 6.06 0.12
N ASP A 107 1.96 5.52 -1.03
CA ASP A 107 1.02 5.19 -2.10
C ASP A 107 0.14 3.98 -1.74
N GLY A 108 0.64 3.09 -0.88
CA GLY A 108 -0.17 2.02 -0.27
C GLY A 108 -1.34 2.56 0.54
N VAL A 109 -1.09 3.58 1.39
CA VAL A 109 -2.13 4.30 2.14
C VAL A 109 -3.05 5.05 1.18
N LYS A 110 -2.49 5.81 0.25
CA LYS A 110 -3.23 6.62 -0.73
C LYS A 110 -4.23 5.77 -1.54
N ARG A 111 -3.83 4.60 -2.02
CA ARG A 111 -4.70 3.70 -2.79
C ARG A 111 -5.84 3.09 -1.98
N ARG A 112 -5.72 3.03 -0.66
CA ARG A 112 -6.74 2.45 0.24
C ARG A 112 -7.67 3.46 0.86
N THR A 113 -7.19 4.70 1.10
CA THR A 113 -7.92 5.74 1.84
C THR A 113 -8.17 7.01 1.04
N ARG A 114 -7.52 7.19 -0.11
CA ARG A 114 -7.45 8.43 -0.90
C ARG A 114 -6.61 9.55 -0.25
N ALA A 115 -5.97 9.35 0.91
CA ALA A 115 -5.06 10.33 1.50
C ALA A 115 -3.97 10.72 0.49
N GLY A 116 -3.84 12.01 0.20
CA GLY A 116 -2.88 12.53 -0.79
C GLY A 116 -3.43 12.63 -2.22
N MET A 117 -4.66 12.22 -2.50
CA MET A 117 -5.27 12.36 -3.83
C MET A 117 -5.93 13.72 -4.07
N GLY A 118 -6.13 14.50 -3.01
CA GLY A 118 -6.81 15.80 -3.11
C GLY A 118 -5.99 16.86 -3.83
N ARG A 119 -6.54 18.05 -3.93
CA ARG A 119 -5.99 19.18 -4.72
C ARG A 119 -4.55 19.58 -4.34
N CYS A 120 -4.11 19.36 -3.10
CA CYS A 120 -2.76 19.67 -2.68
C CYS A 120 -1.74 18.58 -3.06
N GLN A 121 -2.17 17.44 -3.63
CA GLN A 121 -1.33 16.32 -4.05
C GLN A 121 -0.32 15.89 -2.99
N ALA A 122 -0.83 15.61 -1.79
CA ALA A 122 -0.08 15.17 -0.61
C ALA A 122 0.83 16.24 0.05
N GLY A 123 0.85 17.46 -0.43
CA GLY A 123 1.76 18.51 0.06
C GLY A 123 1.65 18.79 1.57
N PHE A 124 0.49 18.55 2.19
CA PHE A 124 0.29 18.77 3.62
C PHE A 124 0.16 17.49 4.45
N CYS A 125 -0.39 16.43 3.89
CA CYS A 125 -0.65 15.20 4.65
C CYS A 125 0.51 14.20 4.62
N SER A 126 1.41 14.25 3.63
CA SER A 126 2.50 13.28 3.53
C SER A 126 3.43 13.22 4.74
N PRO A 127 3.86 14.33 5.38
CA PRO A 127 4.69 14.24 6.56
C PRO A 127 4.01 13.48 7.71
N LYS A 128 2.74 13.77 7.97
CA LYS A 128 1.96 13.08 9.01
C LYS A 128 1.71 11.62 8.68
N THR A 129 1.41 11.31 7.42
CA THR A 129 1.23 9.92 6.98
C THR A 129 2.54 9.13 7.11
N LEU A 130 3.67 9.78 6.83
CA LEU A 130 5.00 9.21 6.98
C LEU A 130 5.33 8.92 8.45
N GLU A 131 4.99 9.83 9.37
CA GLU A 131 5.13 9.62 10.82
C GLU A 131 4.27 8.46 11.32
N ILE A 132 3.02 8.36 10.85
CA ILE A 132 2.13 7.25 11.19
C ILE A 132 2.70 5.92 10.69
N LEU A 133 3.13 5.84 9.43
CA LEU A 133 3.75 4.64 8.87
C LEU A 133 5.01 4.25 9.64
N SER A 134 5.88 5.20 9.97
CA SER A 134 7.09 4.97 10.76
C SER A 134 6.77 4.37 12.13
N ARG A 135 5.79 4.94 12.81
CA ARG A 135 5.33 4.48 14.12
C ARG A 135 4.75 3.06 14.06
N GLU A 136 3.83 2.83 13.15
CA GLU A 136 3.09 1.56 13.06
C GLU A 136 3.94 0.40 12.51
N LEU A 137 4.88 0.69 11.62
CA LEU A 137 5.77 -0.31 11.03
C LEU A 137 7.08 -0.47 11.81
N HIS A 138 7.33 0.37 12.83
CA HIS A 138 8.58 0.42 13.61
C HIS A 138 9.82 0.62 12.73
N LEU A 139 9.70 1.47 11.71
CA LEU A 139 10.77 1.81 10.77
C LEU A 139 11.23 3.25 10.99
N ASP A 140 12.51 3.54 10.69
CA ASP A 140 12.97 4.92 10.63
C ASP A 140 12.24 5.69 9.51
N LEU A 141 12.02 6.98 9.72
CA LEU A 141 11.37 7.85 8.72
C LEU A 141 12.06 7.80 7.35
N ALA A 142 13.39 7.65 7.33
CA ALA A 142 14.17 7.54 6.11
C ALA A 142 13.98 6.20 5.37
N GLN A 143 13.42 5.18 6.04
CA GLN A 143 13.14 3.88 5.44
C GLN A 143 11.73 3.81 4.82
N ILE A 144 10.87 4.78 5.13
CA ILE A 144 9.54 4.84 4.54
C ILE A 144 9.64 5.32 3.11
N THR A 145 9.10 4.55 2.20
CA THR A 145 9.12 4.83 0.78
C THR A 145 7.78 5.37 0.27
N LYS A 146 7.82 6.04 -0.86
CA LYS A 146 6.61 6.45 -1.56
C LYS A 146 5.86 5.23 -2.11
N GLU A 147 6.54 4.31 -2.79
CA GLU A 147 5.94 3.13 -3.40
C GLU A 147 6.77 1.84 -3.24
N GLY A 148 8.05 1.92 -3.00
CA GLY A 148 8.96 0.79 -2.85
C GLY A 148 10.41 1.23 -2.88
N THR A 149 11.32 0.30 -2.89
CA THR A 149 12.77 0.56 -2.86
C THR A 149 13.19 1.54 -3.95
N GLY A 150 13.94 2.57 -3.56
CA GLY A 150 14.41 3.63 -4.47
C GLY A 150 13.46 4.81 -4.59
N SER A 151 12.34 4.82 -3.82
CA SER A 151 11.40 5.94 -3.76
C SER A 151 11.31 6.55 -2.35
N GLU A 152 12.41 6.57 -1.64
CA GLU A 152 12.55 7.21 -0.33
C GLU A 152 12.31 8.72 -0.48
N ILE A 153 11.53 9.30 0.44
CA ILE A 153 11.21 10.74 0.41
C ILE A 153 12.25 11.53 1.19
N LEU A 154 12.73 10.96 2.30
CA LEU A 154 13.74 11.58 3.13
C LEU A 154 15.11 11.04 2.76
N THR A 155 16.04 11.95 2.47
CA THR A 155 17.40 11.62 2.06
C THR A 155 18.42 11.71 3.20
N GLY A 156 17.99 12.17 4.36
CA GLY A 156 18.83 12.34 5.56
C GLY A 156 18.38 13.50 6.44
N LYS A 157 19.12 13.71 7.52
CA LYS A 157 18.88 14.80 8.47
C LYS A 157 19.77 16.00 8.13
N ASN A 158 19.22 17.21 8.15
CA ASN A 158 19.96 18.43 7.83
C ASN A 158 21.03 18.84 8.88
N LYS A 159 20.98 18.25 10.08
CA LYS A 159 21.80 18.68 11.23
C LYS A 159 22.78 17.63 11.72
N ASP A 160 22.89 16.49 11.10
CA ASP A 160 23.78 15.39 11.50
C ASP A 160 25.16 15.44 10.80
N THR A 161 25.57 16.58 10.27
CA THR A 161 26.94 16.76 9.82
C THR A 161 27.81 17.04 11.04
N ALA A 162 28.64 16.06 11.44
CA ALA A 162 29.76 16.33 12.35
C ALA A 162 30.60 17.46 11.76
N PRO A 163 31.10 18.39 12.60
CA PRO A 163 31.93 19.48 12.08
C PRO A 163 33.21 18.90 11.44
N GLY A 164 33.31 18.94 10.12
CA GLY A 164 34.51 18.53 9.39
C GLY A 164 34.33 17.55 8.21
N GLU A 165 33.23 16.90 8.12
CA GLU A 165 32.95 16.04 6.93
C GLU A 165 31.87 16.68 6.08
N GLY A 166 32.24 17.34 5.01
CA GLY A 166 31.35 17.75 3.94
C GLY A 166 30.73 16.47 3.36
N GLY A 167 29.53 16.16 3.84
CA GLY A 167 28.85 14.93 3.51
C GLY A 167 28.61 14.81 2.02
N THR A 168 29.49 14.12 1.32
CA THR A 168 29.14 13.49 0.06
C THR A 168 28.15 12.40 0.42
N TRP A 169 26.89 12.67 0.17
CA TRP A 169 25.82 11.70 0.32
C TRP A 169 26.17 10.46 -0.53
N LYS A 170 26.68 9.42 0.11
CA LYS A 170 26.83 8.13 -0.52
C LYS A 170 25.44 7.50 -0.57
N ARG A 171 24.81 7.54 -1.76
CA ARG A 171 23.73 6.61 -2.06
C ARG A 171 24.23 5.22 -1.69
N THR A 172 23.75 4.64 -0.63
CA THR A 172 23.85 3.21 -0.43
C THR A 172 23.00 2.58 -1.53
N GLN A 173 23.63 2.31 -2.66
CA GLN A 173 23.04 1.44 -3.65
C GLN A 173 22.91 0.10 -2.93
N ALA A 174 21.68 -0.24 -2.54
CA ALA A 174 21.37 -1.63 -2.30
C ALA A 174 21.84 -2.38 -3.56
N PRO A 175 22.59 -3.47 -3.44
CA PRO A 175 23.03 -4.21 -4.59
C PRO A 175 21.78 -4.65 -5.35
N VAL A 176 21.55 -4.03 -6.50
CA VAL A 176 20.64 -4.59 -7.49
C VAL A 176 21.30 -5.91 -7.87
N GLY A 177 20.75 -7.01 -7.36
CA GLY A 177 21.24 -8.35 -7.64
C GLY A 177 21.26 -8.58 -9.14
N LYS A 178 22.42 -8.41 -9.73
CA LYS A 178 22.75 -8.84 -11.09
C LYS A 178 23.21 -10.29 -11.11
N GLU A 179 22.67 -11.13 -10.25
CA GLU A 179 22.99 -12.56 -10.26
C GLU A 179 21.71 -13.37 -10.13
N ALA A 180 21.02 -13.54 -11.21
CA ALA A 180 20.11 -14.65 -11.51
C ALA A 180 19.58 -14.57 -12.94
N LEU A 181 20.48 -14.38 -13.90
CA LEU A 181 20.16 -14.54 -15.32
C LEU A 181 21.27 -15.35 -16.01
N HIS A 182 21.58 -16.53 -15.48
CA HIS A 182 22.30 -17.62 -16.19
C HIS A 182 22.26 -18.85 -15.28
N GLU A 183 21.21 -19.66 -15.46
CA GLU A 183 21.27 -21.12 -15.53
C GLU A 183 19.90 -21.64 -15.99
#